data_cc92a4d96b4d8f7eef9655a568a2b6cc
#
_entry.id   cc92a4d96b4d8f7eef9655a568a2b6cc
#
_cell.length_a   1.000
_cell.length_b   1.000
_cell.length_c   1.000
_cell.angle_alpha   90.00
_cell.angle_beta   90.00
_cell.angle_gamma   90.00
#
_symmetry.space_group_name_H-M   'P 1'
#
loop_
_entity.id
_entity.type
_entity.pdbx_description
1 polymer ?
#
loop_
_entity_poly.entity_id
_entity_poly.type
_entity_poly.pdbx_seq_one_letter_code
_entity_poly.pdbx_strand_id
1 'polypeptide(L)'
;MAELTIRGTDGNFNAYLALPRQIDAAPGVVVAQEIFGVNQVMRETCDWLASQGFVAVCPDLFWRIEPGIDITDKTKAEWDRAFELFGLFNVDKGIEDMKATLAALRGHDACNGKAGSVGYCLGGKIAFLMATRSDADANVGYYGVGLGDLLGEAGNITKPLMLHIAEKDAFSSPEEIAKVKDGLAGNAQATVHVYDGQDHAFARPGGEHYNQAAATLANGRTVRFFKEHLA
;
A
#
# COMPACT_ATOMS: atom_id res chain seq x y z
N MET A 1 -7.83 -0.37 -20.20
CA MET A 1 -7.51 0.09 -18.83
C MET A 1 -8.78 0.71 -18.30
N ALA A 2 -9.26 0.25 -17.16
CA ALA A 2 -10.42 0.88 -16.53
C ALA A 2 -9.91 1.95 -15.56
N GLU A 3 -10.45 3.15 -15.66
CA GLU A 3 -10.21 4.24 -14.72
C GLU A 3 -11.46 4.41 -13.86
N LEU A 4 -11.25 4.70 -12.59
CA LEU A 4 -12.31 5.02 -11.63
C LEU A 4 -12.10 6.45 -11.14
N THR A 5 -13.10 7.30 -11.27
CA THR A 5 -13.06 8.65 -10.68
C THR A 5 -13.55 8.59 -9.24
N ILE A 6 -12.70 8.99 -8.31
CA ILE A 6 -13.00 9.06 -6.88
C ILE A 6 -13.43 10.48 -6.51
N ARG A 7 -14.49 10.59 -5.72
CA ARG A 7 -14.94 11.86 -5.15
C ARG A 7 -14.28 12.07 -3.79
N GLY A 8 -13.25 12.89 -3.75
CA GLY A 8 -12.58 13.30 -2.51
C GLY A 8 -13.19 14.55 -1.89
N THR A 9 -12.72 14.94 -0.70
CA THR A 9 -13.17 16.13 0.03
C THR A 9 -12.80 17.44 -0.67
N ASP A 10 -11.66 17.48 -1.34
CA ASP A 10 -11.11 18.68 -1.99
C ASP A 10 -11.31 18.67 -3.51
N GLY A 11 -11.88 17.63 -4.08
CA GLY A 11 -12.07 17.48 -5.53
C GLY A 11 -12.08 16.02 -5.95
N ASN A 12 -12.22 15.80 -7.26
CA ASN A 12 -12.19 14.47 -7.84
C ASN A 12 -10.77 14.12 -8.29
N PHE A 13 -10.41 12.85 -8.16
CA PHE A 13 -9.14 12.31 -8.65
C PHE A 13 -9.34 10.95 -9.30
N ASN A 14 -8.39 10.56 -10.14
CA ASN A 14 -8.46 9.29 -10.86
C ASN A 14 -7.76 8.17 -10.08
N ALA A 15 -8.22 6.96 -10.32
CA ALA A 15 -7.61 5.74 -9.82
C ALA A 15 -7.55 4.68 -10.92
N TYR A 16 -6.50 3.88 -10.93
CA TYR A 16 -6.43 2.68 -11.76
C TYR A 16 -7.29 1.59 -11.15
N LEU A 17 -8.17 0.96 -11.95
CA LEU A 17 -9.05 -0.13 -11.54
C LEU A 17 -8.68 -1.42 -12.29
N ALA A 18 -8.47 -2.50 -11.54
CA ALA A 18 -8.30 -3.86 -12.08
C ALA A 18 -9.38 -4.78 -11.51
N LEU A 19 -10.03 -5.53 -12.39
CA LEU A 19 -11.13 -6.44 -12.05
C LEU A 19 -10.73 -7.90 -12.26
N PRO A 20 -11.13 -8.81 -11.36
CA PRO A 20 -10.95 -10.24 -11.54
C PRO A 20 -11.78 -10.75 -12.72
N ARG A 21 -11.29 -11.79 -13.41
CA ARG A 21 -11.89 -12.25 -14.69
C ARG A 21 -13.26 -12.93 -14.59
N GLN A 22 -13.63 -13.50 -13.44
CA GLN A 22 -14.80 -14.41 -13.33
C GLN A 22 -15.42 -14.43 -11.93
N ILE A 23 -15.70 -13.28 -11.32
CA ILE A 23 -16.34 -13.25 -10.01
C ILE A 23 -17.46 -12.22 -10.05
N ASP A 24 -18.68 -12.63 -9.64
CA ASP A 24 -19.86 -11.71 -9.60
C ASP A 24 -19.66 -10.58 -8.58
N ALA A 25 -19.00 -10.88 -7.42
CA ALA A 25 -18.56 -9.90 -6.44
C ALA A 25 -17.34 -10.45 -5.68
N ALA A 26 -16.28 -9.64 -5.57
CA ALA A 26 -15.00 -10.03 -4.97
C ALA A 26 -14.58 -9.05 -3.86
N PRO A 27 -13.75 -9.47 -2.89
CA PRO A 27 -13.20 -8.52 -1.93
C PRO A 27 -12.32 -7.48 -2.62
N GLY A 28 -12.36 -6.25 -2.08
CA GLY A 28 -11.62 -5.11 -2.60
C GLY A 28 -10.26 -4.90 -1.93
N VAL A 29 -9.28 -4.38 -2.68
CA VAL A 29 -7.99 -3.93 -2.14
C VAL A 29 -7.64 -2.57 -2.72
N VAL A 30 -7.48 -1.56 -1.85
CA VAL A 30 -6.93 -0.27 -2.23
C VAL A 30 -5.41 -0.34 -2.17
N VAL A 31 -4.74 -0.02 -3.28
CA VAL A 31 -3.28 -0.06 -3.41
C VAL A 31 -2.71 1.34 -3.23
N ALA A 32 -1.92 1.56 -2.19
CA ALA A 32 -1.21 2.81 -1.99
C ALA A 32 0.15 2.79 -2.70
N GLN A 33 0.35 3.77 -3.58
CA GLN A 33 1.52 3.91 -4.44
C GLN A 33 2.82 4.16 -3.67
N GLU A 34 3.94 3.92 -4.34
CA GLU A 34 5.26 4.42 -3.94
C GLU A 34 5.41 5.91 -4.28
N ILE A 35 6.62 6.46 -4.19
CA ILE A 35 6.89 7.87 -4.53
C ILE A 35 6.94 8.17 -6.04
N PHE A 36 6.61 7.18 -6.89
CA PHE A 36 6.70 7.27 -8.35
C PHE A 36 5.35 7.45 -9.05
N GLY A 37 4.26 7.67 -8.29
CA GLY A 37 2.91 7.80 -8.83
C GLY A 37 2.25 6.45 -9.15
N VAL A 38 1.13 6.49 -9.88
CA VAL A 38 0.43 5.29 -10.37
C VAL A 38 1.11 4.78 -11.63
N ASN A 39 2.39 4.41 -11.48
CA ASN A 39 3.25 3.95 -12.56
C ASN A 39 2.93 2.51 -13.00
N GLN A 40 3.67 2.01 -13.98
CA GLN A 40 3.47 0.66 -14.51
C GLN A 40 3.53 -0.41 -13.40
N VAL A 41 4.46 -0.32 -12.45
CA VAL A 41 4.59 -1.28 -11.35
C VAL A 41 3.34 -1.31 -10.48
N MET A 42 2.74 -0.16 -10.18
CA MET A 42 1.52 -0.09 -9.38
C MET A 42 0.31 -0.63 -10.15
N ARG A 43 0.22 -0.38 -11.45
CA ARG A 43 -0.82 -0.94 -12.29
C ARG A 43 -0.70 -2.46 -12.40
N GLU A 44 0.51 -2.98 -12.62
CA GLU A 44 0.79 -4.43 -12.64
C GLU A 44 0.52 -5.10 -11.29
N THR A 45 0.75 -4.38 -10.18
CA THR A 45 0.38 -4.84 -8.83
C THR A 45 -1.16 -4.98 -8.69
N CYS A 46 -1.93 -4.02 -9.20
CA CYS A 46 -3.39 -4.13 -9.24
C CYS A 46 -3.85 -5.30 -10.12
N ASP A 47 -3.25 -5.47 -11.31
CA ASP A 47 -3.56 -6.58 -12.21
C ASP A 47 -3.22 -7.94 -11.58
N TRP A 48 -2.09 -8.02 -10.86
CA TRP A 48 -1.73 -9.20 -10.11
C TRP A 48 -2.76 -9.51 -9.00
N LEU A 49 -3.17 -8.52 -8.20
CA LEU A 49 -4.21 -8.69 -7.19
C LEU A 49 -5.54 -9.14 -7.83
N ALA A 50 -5.90 -8.58 -8.97
CA ALA A 50 -7.08 -9.00 -9.73
C ALA A 50 -6.96 -10.47 -10.19
N SER A 51 -5.78 -10.93 -10.60
CA SER A 51 -5.52 -12.34 -10.92
C SER A 51 -5.65 -13.28 -9.71
N GLN A 52 -5.51 -12.75 -8.47
CA GLN A 52 -5.69 -13.48 -7.23
C GLN A 52 -7.15 -13.48 -6.72
N GLY A 53 -8.06 -12.79 -7.43
CA GLY A 53 -9.48 -12.74 -7.16
C GLY A 53 -9.94 -11.52 -6.35
N PHE A 54 -9.18 -10.42 -6.37
CA PHE A 54 -9.56 -9.16 -5.70
C PHE A 54 -9.95 -8.10 -6.72
N VAL A 55 -10.87 -7.19 -6.35
CA VAL A 55 -11.03 -5.91 -7.06
C VAL A 55 -9.96 -4.97 -6.54
N ALA A 56 -9.01 -4.54 -7.38
CA ALA A 56 -7.90 -3.71 -6.95
C ALA A 56 -8.01 -2.29 -7.52
N VAL A 57 -7.80 -1.28 -6.67
CA VAL A 57 -7.86 0.13 -7.04
C VAL A 57 -6.64 0.86 -6.51
N CYS A 58 -5.89 1.53 -7.38
CA CYS A 58 -4.75 2.38 -7.02
C CYS A 58 -5.09 3.84 -7.30
N PRO A 59 -5.40 4.66 -6.27
CA PRO A 59 -5.65 6.10 -6.44
C PRO A 59 -4.37 6.86 -6.76
N ASP A 60 -4.49 7.91 -7.57
CA ASP A 60 -3.42 8.90 -7.74
C ASP A 60 -3.33 9.78 -6.49
N LEU A 61 -2.41 9.45 -5.58
CA LEU A 61 -2.25 10.21 -4.33
C LEU A 61 -1.51 11.54 -4.53
N PHE A 62 -0.89 11.75 -5.69
CA PHE A 62 -0.21 13.01 -6.01
C PHE A 62 -1.08 14.02 -6.76
N TRP A 63 -2.33 13.72 -7.01
CA TRP A 63 -3.25 14.53 -7.81
C TRP A 63 -3.36 16.01 -7.38
N ARG A 64 -3.16 16.32 -6.09
CA ARG A 64 -3.18 17.71 -5.59
C ARG A 64 -1.90 18.47 -5.93
N ILE A 65 -0.80 17.76 -6.21
CA ILE A 65 0.49 18.35 -6.58
C ILE A 65 0.56 18.41 -8.10
N GLU A 66 0.46 17.26 -8.74
CA GLU A 66 0.44 17.09 -10.18
C GLU A 66 -0.26 15.75 -10.50
N PRO A 67 -1.42 15.80 -11.17
CA PRO A 67 -2.15 14.58 -11.51
C PRO A 67 -1.44 13.78 -12.61
N GLY A 68 -1.53 12.46 -12.52
CA GLY A 68 -1.03 11.55 -13.54
C GLY A 68 0.48 11.32 -13.51
N ILE A 69 1.13 11.51 -12.37
CA ILE A 69 2.55 11.14 -12.19
C ILE A 69 2.74 9.64 -12.50
N ASP A 70 3.62 9.35 -13.45
CA ASP A 70 4.01 8.01 -13.91
C ASP A 70 5.50 8.02 -14.24
N ILE A 71 6.34 7.93 -13.21
CA ILE A 71 7.80 7.93 -13.30
C ILE A 71 8.38 6.64 -12.73
N THR A 72 9.67 6.43 -12.95
CA THR A 72 10.37 5.20 -12.55
C THR A 72 11.53 5.48 -11.60
N ASP A 73 12.20 4.42 -11.16
CA ASP A 73 13.44 4.47 -10.39
C ASP A 73 14.71 4.37 -11.25
N LYS A 74 14.63 4.64 -12.56
CA LYS A 74 15.70 4.31 -13.51
C LYS A 74 16.70 5.45 -13.74
N THR A 75 16.29 6.68 -13.55
CA THR A 75 17.13 7.84 -13.80
C THR A 75 17.22 8.76 -12.57
N LYS A 76 18.36 9.47 -12.45
CA LYS A 76 18.51 10.47 -11.38
C LYS A 76 17.43 11.54 -11.43
N ALA A 77 17.00 11.97 -12.60
CA ALA A 77 15.97 12.99 -12.75
C ALA A 77 14.60 12.51 -12.21
N GLU A 78 14.25 11.24 -12.44
CA GLU A 78 13.03 10.64 -11.90
C GLU A 78 13.10 10.51 -10.36
N TRP A 79 14.26 10.12 -9.82
CA TRP A 79 14.49 10.10 -8.38
C TRP A 79 14.39 11.49 -7.75
N ASP A 80 15.02 12.51 -8.37
CA ASP A 80 14.94 13.90 -7.87
C ASP A 80 13.47 14.36 -7.84
N ARG A 81 12.69 14.05 -8.90
CA ARG A 81 11.26 14.36 -8.95
C ARG A 81 10.46 13.58 -7.91
N ALA A 82 10.73 12.30 -7.73
CA ALA A 82 10.07 11.46 -6.74
C ALA A 82 10.27 11.98 -5.30
N PHE A 83 11.49 12.41 -4.96
CA PHE A 83 11.77 13.01 -3.65
C PHE A 83 11.13 14.38 -3.48
N GLU A 84 11.04 15.18 -4.54
CA GLU A 84 10.29 16.44 -4.51
C GLU A 84 8.80 16.20 -4.21
N LEU A 85 8.18 15.26 -4.91
CA LEU A 85 6.78 14.86 -4.69
C LEU A 85 6.57 14.32 -3.26
N PHE A 86 7.49 13.49 -2.77
CA PHE A 86 7.46 12.98 -1.41
C PHE A 86 7.50 14.10 -0.37
N GLY A 87 8.36 15.10 -0.58
CA GLY A 87 8.48 16.28 0.30
C GLY A 87 7.25 17.20 0.29
N LEU A 88 6.52 17.24 -0.81
CA LEU A 88 5.29 18.04 -0.97
C LEU A 88 4.03 17.29 -0.52
N PHE A 89 4.10 15.98 -0.39
CA PHE A 89 2.95 15.13 -0.09
C PHE A 89 2.42 15.35 1.33
N ASN A 90 1.14 15.69 1.42
CA ASN A 90 0.46 15.80 2.70
C ASN A 90 -0.15 14.43 3.07
N VAL A 91 0.44 13.76 4.06
CA VAL A 91 0.05 12.42 4.51
C VAL A 91 -1.40 12.37 4.98
N ASP A 92 -1.87 13.36 5.74
CA ASP A 92 -3.24 13.38 6.28
C ASP A 92 -4.27 13.49 5.14
N LYS A 93 -3.99 14.31 4.13
CA LYS A 93 -4.81 14.38 2.91
C LYS A 93 -4.76 13.08 2.10
N GLY A 94 -3.61 12.44 2.03
CA GLY A 94 -3.47 11.12 1.41
C GLY A 94 -4.32 10.06 2.11
N ILE A 95 -4.42 10.08 3.43
CA ILE A 95 -5.31 9.16 4.18
C ILE A 95 -6.79 9.46 3.90
N GLU A 96 -7.19 10.73 3.77
CA GLU A 96 -8.55 11.08 3.35
C GLU A 96 -8.87 10.53 1.95
N ASP A 97 -7.94 10.63 1.00
CA ASP A 97 -8.10 10.07 -0.35
C ASP A 97 -8.18 8.54 -0.34
N MET A 98 -7.37 7.87 0.47
CA MET A 98 -7.45 6.43 0.64
C MET A 98 -8.79 5.99 1.22
N LYS A 99 -9.33 6.71 2.22
CA LYS A 99 -10.65 6.45 2.78
C LYS A 99 -11.76 6.67 1.75
N ALA A 100 -11.68 7.74 0.97
CA ALA A 100 -12.64 8.01 -0.12
C ALA A 100 -12.59 6.89 -1.17
N THR A 101 -11.38 6.43 -1.52
CA THR A 101 -11.17 5.30 -2.44
C THR A 101 -11.73 3.99 -1.87
N LEU A 102 -11.50 3.72 -0.59
CA LEU A 102 -12.03 2.54 0.11
C LEU A 102 -13.57 2.52 0.08
N ALA A 103 -14.21 3.67 0.35
CA ALA A 103 -15.66 3.81 0.30
C ALA A 103 -16.20 3.61 -1.12
N ALA A 104 -15.53 4.21 -2.13
CA ALA A 104 -15.93 4.04 -3.53
C ALA A 104 -15.77 2.58 -3.99
N LEU A 105 -14.69 1.91 -3.57
CA LEU A 105 -14.46 0.50 -3.87
C LEU A 105 -15.51 -0.41 -3.25
N ARG A 106 -15.86 -0.20 -1.98
CA ARG A 106 -16.93 -0.96 -1.31
C ARG A 106 -18.31 -0.79 -1.97
N GLY A 107 -18.56 0.38 -2.57
CA GLY A 107 -19.79 0.66 -3.32
C GLY A 107 -19.76 0.25 -4.78
N HIS A 108 -18.65 -0.30 -5.28
CA HIS A 108 -18.53 -0.74 -6.67
C HIS A 108 -19.22 -2.09 -6.88
N ASP A 109 -19.99 -2.26 -7.97
CA ASP A 109 -20.79 -3.46 -8.27
C ASP A 109 -19.98 -4.77 -8.23
N ALA A 110 -18.69 -4.72 -8.61
CA ALA A 110 -17.81 -5.88 -8.55
C ALA A 110 -17.26 -6.19 -7.14
N CYS A 111 -17.51 -5.33 -6.13
CA CYS A 111 -17.01 -5.52 -4.77
C CYS A 111 -18.08 -6.16 -3.88
N ASN A 112 -17.69 -7.13 -3.05
CA ASN A 112 -18.58 -7.78 -2.09
C ASN A 112 -18.84 -6.95 -0.81
N GLY A 113 -18.33 -5.70 -0.74
CA GLY A 113 -18.44 -4.81 0.41
C GLY A 113 -17.32 -4.95 1.44
N LYS A 114 -16.47 -5.97 1.35
CA LYS A 114 -15.26 -6.13 2.17
C LYS A 114 -14.06 -5.54 1.43
N ALA A 115 -13.30 -4.68 2.10
CA ALA A 115 -12.13 -4.08 1.45
C ALA A 115 -11.02 -3.76 2.45
N GLY A 116 -9.79 -4.03 2.00
CA GLY A 116 -8.55 -3.72 2.72
C GLY A 116 -7.64 -2.75 1.97
N SER A 117 -6.44 -2.55 2.51
CA SER A 117 -5.41 -1.75 1.84
C SER A 117 -4.08 -2.49 1.78
N VAL A 118 -3.30 -2.25 0.73
CA VAL A 118 -1.89 -2.62 0.63
C VAL A 118 -1.09 -1.42 0.15
N GLY A 119 0.13 -1.25 0.63
CA GLY A 119 0.96 -0.16 0.17
C GLY A 119 2.45 -0.46 0.25
N TYR A 120 3.22 0.26 -0.54
CA TYR A 120 4.64 0.03 -0.77
C TYR A 120 5.43 1.32 -0.52
N CYS A 121 6.56 1.28 0.18
CA CYS A 121 7.36 2.45 0.52
C CYS A 121 6.53 3.54 1.25
N LEU A 122 6.33 4.72 0.65
CA LEU A 122 5.34 5.71 1.12
C LEU A 122 3.98 5.05 1.36
N GLY A 123 3.53 4.21 0.43
CA GLY A 123 2.28 3.47 0.57
C GLY A 123 2.29 2.48 1.73
N GLY A 124 3.45 1.92 2.10
CA GLY A 124 3.59 1.09 3.29
C GLY A 124 3.34 1.86 4.59
N LYS A 125 3.80 3.12 4.66
CA LYS A 125 3.42 4.07 5.71
C LYS A 125 1.93 4.37 5.70
N ILE A 126 1.36 4.62 4.52
CA ILE A 126 -0.08 4.88 4.34
C ILE A 126 -0.91 3.67 4.80
N ALA A 127 -0.52 2.43 4.47
CA ALA A 127 -1.22 1.22 4.91
C ALA A 127 -1.21 1.05 6.44
N PHE A 128 -0.12 1.40 7.12
CA PHE A 128 -0.08 1.47 8.58
C PHE A 128 -1.09 2.51 9.11
N LEU A 129 -1.12 3.69 8.53
CA LEU A 129 -2.06 4.74 8.92
C LEU A 129 -3.51 4.40 8.56
N MET A 130 -3.75 3.63 7.52
CA MET A 130 -5.08 3.07 7.25
C MET A 130 -5.53 2.11 8.36
N ALA A 131 -4.62 1.31 8.92
CA ALA A 131 -4.93 0.44 10.05
C ALA A 131 -5.23 1.21 11.34
N THR A 132 -4.64 2.40 11.53
CA THR A 132 -4.84 3.21 12.75
C THR A 132 -5.97 4.24 12.63
N ARG A 133 -6.33 4.66 11.40
CA ARG A 133 -7.18 5.83 11.15
C ARG A 133 -8.40 5.54 10.26
N SER A 134 -8.61 4.28 9.84
CA SER A 134 -9.75 3.91 8.98
C SER A 134 -10.46 2.67 9.48
N ASP A 135 -11.55 2.32 8.79
CA ASP A 135 -12.32 1.10 9.02
C ASP A 135 -12.00 -0.01 8.00
N ALA A 136 -10.86 0.09 7.29
CA ALA A 136 -10.42 -0.95 6.37
C ALA A 136 -10.35 -2.31 7.07
N ASP A 137 -10.90 -3.35 6.43
CA ASP A 137 -11.08 -4.67 7.05
C ASP A 137 -9.75 -5.41 7.29
N ALA A 138 -8.71 -5.12 6.50
CA ALA A 138 -7.35 -5.63 6.65
C ALA A 138 -6.34 -4.70 5.96
N ASN A 139 -5.10 -4.61 6.49
CA ASN A 139 -4.10 -3.69 5.96
C ASN A 139 -2.74 -4.38 5.84
N VAL A 140 -2.01 -4.12 4.76
CA VAL A 140 -0.68 -4.69 4.51
C VAL A 140 0.31 -3.59 4.10
N GLY A 141 1.42 -3.45 4.81
CA GLY A 141 2.48 -2.52 4.46
C GLY A 141 3.77 -3.23 4.06
N TYR A 142 4.33 -2.85 2.92
CA TYR A 142 5.65 -3.31 2.46
C TYR A 142 6.67 -2.18 2.65
N TYR A 143 7.79 -2.50 3.32
CA TYR A 143 8.92 -1.60 3.54
C TYR A 143 8.50 -0.14 3.77
N GLY A 144 7.53 0.05 4.69
CA GLY A 144 7.00 1.36 5.03
C GLY A 144 8.05 2.23 5.74
N VAL A 145 8.14 3.50 5.34
CA VAL A 145 9.14 4.43 5.85
C VAL A 145 8.62 5.24 7.04
N GLY A 146 9.48 5.46 8.05
CA GLY A 146 9.16 6.30 9.23
C GLY A 146 8.02 5.75 10.10
N LEU A 147 7.86 4.43 10.18
CA LEU A 147 6.83 3.78 11.00
C LEU A 147 7.09 3.96 12.50
N GLY A 148 8.37 4.06 12.90
CA GLY A 148 8.77 4.24 14.29
C GLY A 148 8.19 5.50 14.95
N ASP A 149 7.95 6.56 14.17
CA ASP A 149 7.37 7.82 14.65
C ASP A 149 5.83 7.76 14.78
N LEU A 150 5.21 6.73 14.21
CA LEU A 150 3.76 6.55 14.19
C LEU A 150 3.25 5.58 15.27
N LEU A 151 4.14 4.95 16.04
CA LEU A 151 3.77 3.93 17.04
C LEU A 151 2.88 4.47 18.17
N GLY A 152 2.84 5.79 18.37
CA GLY A 152 1.86 6.41 19.27
C GLY A 152 0.41 6.12 18.90
N GLU A 153 0.15 5.75 17.63
CA GLU A 153 -1.18 5.38 17.13
C GLU A 153 -1.44 3.87 17.15
N ALA A 154 -0.46 3.04 17.52
CA ALA A 154 -0.59 1.58 17.47
C ALA A 154 -1.77 1.03 18.29
N GLY A 155 -2.16 1.73 19.35
CA GLY A 155 -3.35 1.40 20.16
C GLY A 155 -4.68 1.50 19.39
N ASN A 156 -4.72 2.19 18.26
CA ASN A 156 -5.90 2.32 17.41
C ASN A 156 -6.06 1.15 16.43
N ILE A 157 -5.07 0.27 16.30
CA ILE A 157 -5.13 -0.89 15.39
C ILE A 157 -6.10 -1.93 15.99
N THR A 158 -7.30 -1.97 15.45
CA THR A 158 -8.38 -2.88 15.84
C THR A 158 -8.73 -3.90 14.76
N LYS A 159 -8.16 -3.74 13.56
CA LYS A 159 -8.31 -4.62 12.40
C LYS A 159 -6.95 -5.20 12.01
N PRO A 160 -6.91 -6.38 11.37
CA PRO A 160 -5.68 -7.03 11.00
C PRO A 160 -4.70 -6.13 10.22
N LEU A 161 -3.45 -6.10 10.69
CA LEU A 161 -2.32 -5.44 10.03
C LEU A 161 -1.19 -6.44 9.83
N MET A 162 -0.63 -6.50 8.63
CA MET A 162 0.59 -7.22 8.32
C MET A 162 1.65 -6.26 7.78
N LEU A 163 2.87 -6.33 8.31
CA LEU A 163 4.01 -5.55 7.82
C LEU A 163 5.11 -6.47 7.29
N HIS A 164 5.60 -6.15 6.09
CA HIS A 164 6.77 -6.75 5.45
C HIS A 164 7.92 -5.76 5.52
N ILE A 165 8.92 -6.02 6.36
CA ILE A 165 10.06 -5.13 6.63
C ILE A 165 11.32 -5.74 6.04
N ALA A 166 12.09 -4.96 5.30
CA ALA A 166 13.42 -5.33 4.84
C ALA A 166 14.44 -5.15 5.98
N GLU A 167 15.29 -6.16 6.24
CA GLU A 167 16.28 -6.09 7.34
C GLU A 167 17.34 -5.02 7.11
N LYS A 168 17.75 -4.84 5.83
CA LYS A 168 18.82 -3.91 5.43
C LYS A 168 18.27 -2.68 4.69
N ASP A 169 17.05 -2.27 5.03
CA ASP A 169 16.40 -1.13 4.41
C ASP A 169 17.24 0.15 4.59
N ALA A 170 17.69 0.74 3.49
CA ALA A 170 18.48 1.97 3.52
C ALA A 170 17.71 3.19 4.08
N PHE A 171 16.37 3.11 4.17
CA PHE A 171 15.49 4.17 4.69
C PHE A 171 14.98 3.90 6.11
N SER A 172 15.34 2.76 6.72
CA SER A 172 14.91 2.38 8.07
C SER A 172 16.08 1.76 8.82
N SER A 173 16.58 2.45 9.84
CA SER A 173 17.70 1.93 10.62
C SER A 173 17.34 0.64 11.38
N PRO A 174 18.32 -0.19 11.76
CA PRO A 174 18.07 -1.37 12.61
C PRO A 174 17.34 -1.04 13.92
N GLU A 175 17.62 0.14 14.50
CA GLU A 175 16.95 0.63 15.71
C GLU A 175 15.48 0.97 15.45
N GLU A 176 15.17 1.55 14.29
CA GLU A 176 13.78 1.82 13.89
C GLU A 176 13.03 0.52 13.65
N ILE A 177 13.64 -0.45 12.97
CA ILE A 177 13.04 -1.77 12.76
C ILE A 177 12.75 -2.46 14.09
N ALA A 178 13.70 -2.43 15.04
CA ALA A 178 13.49 -2.97 16.38
C ALA A 178 12.34 -2.25 17.11
N LYS A 179 12.32 -0.91 17.06
CA LYS A 179 11.27 -0.08 17.64
C LYS A 179 9.88 -0.44 17.10
N VAL A 180 9.75 -0.66 15.78
CA VAL A 180 8.47 -1.07 15.16
C VAL A 180 8.04 -2.46 15.63
N LYS A 181 8.96 -3.43 15.66
CA LYS A 181 8.69 -4.79 16.17
C LYS A 181 8.21 -4.77 17.61
N ASP A 182 8.94 -4.08 18.49
CA ASP A 182 8.65 -4.01 19.90
C ASP A 182 7.34 -3.25 20.18
N GLY A 183 7.12 -2.14 19.46
CA GLY A 183 5.92 -1.33 19.58
C GLY A 183 4.63 -2.02 19.15
N LEU A 184 4.74 -3.03 18.29
CA LEU A 184 3.60 -3.81 17.78
C LEU A 184 3.47 -5.19 18.43
N ALA A 185 4.48 -5.67 19.18
CA ALA A 185 4.52 -7.03 19.73
C ALA A 185 3.34 -7.36 20.67
N GLY A 186 2.78 -6.36 21.34
CA GLY A 186 1.62 -6.51 22.22
C GLY A 186 0.26 -6.41 21.53
N ASN A 187 0.20 -6.08 20.24
CA ASN A 187 -1.06 -5.94 19.52
C ASN A 187 -1.39 -7.25 18.76
N ALA A 188 -2.42 -7.96 19.21
CA ALA A 188 -2.86 -9.23 18.61
C ALA A 188 -3.32 -9.10 17.14
N GLN A 189 -3.62 -7.89 16.67
CA GLN A 189 -4.01 -7.62 15.28
C GLN A 189 -2.80 -7.38 14.37
N ALA A 190 -1.60 -7.14 14.91
CA ALA A 190 -0.42 -6.80 14.13
C ALA A 190 0.52 -8.00 13.95
N THR A 191 0.89 -8.27 12.70
CA THR A 191 1.91 -9.27 12.34
C THR A 191 3.05 -8.59 11.62
N VAL A 192 4.29 -8.78 12.10
CA VAL A 192 5.48 -8.20 11.49
C VAL A 192 6.39 -9.30 10.96
N HIS A 193 6.68 -9.26 9.66
CA HIS A 193 7.65 -10.15 9.00
C HIS A 193 8.88 -9.35 8.60
N VAL A 194 10.05 -9.73 9.12
CA VAL A 194 11.33 -9.19 8.68
C VAL A 194 11.95 -10.14 7.66
N TYR A 195 12.50 -9.60 6.58
CA TYR A 195 13.11 -10.35 5.49
C TYR A 195 14.63 -10.16 5.55
N ASP A 196 15.31 -11.19 6.02
CA ASP A 196 16.75 -11.21 6.25
C ASP A 196 17.54 -10.91 4.96
N GLY A 197 18.51 -10.03 5.07
CA GLY A 197 19.37 -9.63 3.96
C GLY A 197 18.71 -8.81 2.86
N GLN A 198 17.40 -8.52 2.97
CA GLN A 198 16.69 -7.72 1.96
C GLN A 198 16.83 -6.23 2.22
N ASP A 199 16.89 -5.46 1.13
CA ASP A 199 16.89 -4.00 1.14
C ASP A 199 15.54 -3.44 0.72
N HIS A 200 15.40 -2.10 0.78
CA HIS A 200 14.18 -1.38 0.40
C HIS A 200 13.69 -1.79 -0.99
N ALA A 201 12.38 -1.91 -1.14
CA ALA A 201 11.74 -2.29 -2.40
C ALA A 201 12.10 -3.71 -2.92
N PHE A 202 12.46 -4.66 -2.04
CA PHE A 202 12.77 -6.03 -2.44
C PHE A 202 11.64 -6.74 -3.20
N ALA A 203 10.40 -6.29 -3.06
CA ALA A 203 9.25 -6.86 -3.75
C ALA A 203 8.85 -6.10 -5.03
N ARG A 204 9.57 -5.02 -5.43
CA ARG A 204 9.29 -4.24 -6.64
C ARG A 204 9.91 -4.89 -7.87
N PRO A 205 9.12 -5.46 -8.81
CA PRO A 205 9.66 -6.07 -10.03
C PRO A 205 10.47 -5.07 -10.84
N GLY A 206 11.65 -5.49 -11.30
CA GLY A 206 12.56 -4.66 -12.08
C GLY A 206 13.30 -3.58 -11.29
N GLY A 207 13.07 -3.46 -9.96
CA GLY A 207 13.84 -2.59 -9.07
C GLY A 207 15.26 -3.12 -8.82
N GLU A 208 16.16 -2.24 -8.37
CA GLU A 208 17.57 -2.59 -8.10
C GLU A 208 17.69 -3.69 -7.04
N HIS A 209 16.86 -3.63 -5.99
CA HIS A 209 16.89 -4.57 -4.86
C HIS A 209 15.86 -5.69 -4.97
N TYR A 210 15.24 -5.87 -6.15
CA TYR A 210 14.25 -6.92 -6.33
C TYR A 210 14.82 -8.30 -6.05
N ASN A 211 14.18 -9.01 -5.14
CA ASN A 211 14.51 -10.40 -4.82
C ASN A 211 13.28 -11.29 -5.04
N GLN A 212 13.32 -12.11 -6.08
CA GLN A 212 12.18 -12.94 -6.46
C GLN A 212 11.72 -13.88 -5.35
N ALA A 213 12.62 -14.49 -4.59
CA ALA A 213 12.26 -15.43 -3.53
C ALA A 213 11.55 -14.71 -2.37
N ALA A 214 12.12 -13.59 -1.91
CA ALA A 214 11.54 -12.78 -0.85
C ALA A 214 10.20 -12.15 -1.29
N ALA A 215 10.12 -11.64 -2.51
CA ALA A 215 8.89 -11.10 -3.09
C ALA A 215 7.79 -12.17 -3.18
N THR A 216 8.12 -13.37 -3.68
CA THR A 216 7.16 -14.49 -3.77
C THR A 216 6.63 -14.87 -2.39
N LEU A 217 7.52 -14.94 -1.38
CA LEU A 217 7.12 -15.25 -0.01
C LEU A 217 6.21 -14.17 0.59
N ALA A 218 6.57 -12.88 0.45
CA ALA A 218 5.80 -11.76 0.96
C ALA A 218 4.42 -11.68 0.28
N ASN A 219 4.39 -11.77 -1.05
CA ASN A 219 3.17 -11.74 -1.83
C ASN A 219 2.25 -12.91 -1.51
N GLY A 220 2.79 -14.11 -1.31
CA GLY A 220 2.02 -15.29 -0.88
C GLY A 220 1.40 -15.13 0.51
N ARG A 221 2.11 -14.49 1.45
CA ARG A 221 1.58 -14.12 2.78
C ARG A 221 0.45 -13.11 2.66
N THR A 222 0.64 -12.06 1.86
CA THR A 222 -0.36 -11.00 1.60
C THR A 222 -1.65 -11.57 1.02
N VAL A 223 -1.57 -12.40 -0.02
CA VAL A 223 -2.76 -13.01 -0.64
C VAL A 223 -3.51 -13.89 0.36
N ARG A 224 -2.80 -14.71 1.13
CA ARG A 224 -3.41 -15.55 2.16
C ARG A 224 -4.10 -14.71 3.23
N PHE A 225 -3.43 -13.68 3.71
CA PHE A 225 -3.94 -12.75 4.71
C PHE A 225 -5.23 -12.06 4.24
N PHE A 226 -5.25 -11.53 3.02
CA PHE A 226 -6.48 -10.94 2.48
C PHE A 226 -7.60 -11.96 2.27
N LYS A 227 -7.28 -13.17 1.80
CA LYS A 227 -8.29 -14.24 1.67
C LYS A 227 -8.88 -14.66 3.02
N GLU A 228 -8.12 -14.58 4.10
CA GLU A 228 -8.57 -14.92 5.46
C GLU A 228 -9.47 -13.81 6.04
N HIS A 229 -9.12 -12.53 5.80
CA HIS A 229 -9.77 -11.42 6.48
C HIS A 229 -10.81 -10.65 5.64
N LEU A 230 -10.84 -10.83 4.32
CA LEU A 230 -11.78 -10.18 3.41
C LEU A 230 -12.82 -11.15 2.81
N ALA A 231 -12.85 -12.41 3.24
CA ALA A 231 -13.82 -13.38 2.76
C ALA A 231 -15.24 -13.09 3.24
#